data_6bdd88e996e8c80ed82023e4e1c22868
#
_entry.id   6bdd88e996e8c80ed82023e4e1c22868
#
_cell.length_a   1.000
_cell.length_b   1.000
_cell.length_c   1.000
_cell.angle_alpha   90.00
_cell.angle_beta   90.00
_cell.angle_gamma   90.00
#
_symmetry.space_group_name_H-M   'P 1'
#
loop_
_entity.id
_entity.type
_entity.pdbx_description
1 polymer ?
#
loop_
_entity_poly.entity_id
_entity_poly.type
_entity_poly.pdbx_seq_one_letter_code
_entity_poly.pdbx_strand_id
1 'polypeptide(L)'
;MKLVVLGLNHRSAAVEVRERFSFDKDEVVAALNRLYEFDCISECVILSTCNRTEIYAALEGVEFPKDYMLAVLKDLKGADYIDADAFFFYEERDCIEHLFRVSASLDSLVLGEGQILSQLKGAYIQAYSAGCTGTIFNILFQRAIGAVSYTHLRAHETVLD
;
A
#
# COMPACT_ATOMS: atom_id res chain seq x y z
N MET A 1 -7.35 -17.36 2.46
CA MET A 1 -6.52 -16.13 2.41
C MET A 1 -7.22 -15.08 1.57
N LYS A 2 -7.16 -13.83 1.99
CA LYS A 2 -7.78 -12.71 1.27
C LYS A 2 -6.78 -11.56 1.13
N LEU A 3 -6.59 -11.06 -0.10
CA LEU A 3 -5.76 -9.90 -0.37
C LEU A 3 -6.59 -8.63 -0.20
N VAL A 4 -6.08 -7.67 0.56
CA VAL A 4 -6.79 -6.42 0.82
C VAL A 4 -5.84 -5.23 0.78
N VAL A 5 -6.40 -4.05 0.49
CA VAL A 5 -5.75 -2.77 0.72
C VAL A 5 -6.72 -1.82 1.38
N LEU A 6 -6.25 -1.22 2.46
CA LEU A 6 -6.92 -0.10 3.13
C LEU A 6 -6.06 1.13 2.92
N GLY A 7 -6.65 2.23 2.47
CA GLY A 7 -5.87 3.42 2.26
C GLY A 7 -6.66 4.70 2.23
N LEU A 8 -5.93 5.80 2.24
CA LEU A 8 -6.48 7.13 2.00
C LEU A 8 -5.56 7.88 1.04
N ASN A 9 -6.14 8.81 0.30
CA ASN A 9 -5.40 9.66 -0.61
C ASN A 9 -6.07 11.03 -0.72
N HIS A 10 -5.55 11.87 -1.61
CA HIS A 10 -6.07 13.23 -1.79
C HIS A 10 -7.54 13.29 -2.23
N ARG A 11 -8.08 12.20 -2.78
CA ARG A 11 -9.49 12.13 -3.19
C ARG A 11 -10.40 11.73 -2.04
N SER A 12 -9.90 10.89 -1.12
CA SER A 12 -10.72 10.33 -0.05
C SER A 12 -10.65 11.12 1.24
N ALA A 13 -9.60 11.94 1.43
CA ALA A 13 -9.36 12.59 2.71
C ALA A 13 -8.69 13.95 2.56
N ALA A 14 -9.05 14.89 3.43
CA ALA A 14 -8.39 16.19 3.54
C ALA A 14 -6.95 16.02 4.04
N VAL A 15 -6.11 17.05 3.82
CA VAL A 15 -4.70 17.01 4.17
C VAL A 15 -4.46 16.73 5.67
N GLU A 16 -5.30 17.26 6.53
CA GLU A 16 -5.18 17.08 7.99
C GLU A 16 -5.37 15.61 8.37
N VAL A 17 -6.30 14.93 7.73
CA VAL A 17 -6.56 13.50 7.95
C VAL A 17 -5.40 12.68 7.39
N ARG A 18 -4.92 13.03 6.20
CA ARG A 18 -3.78 12.33 5.59
C ARG A 18 -2.53 12.41 6.46
N GLU A 19 -2.23 13.59 6.99
CA GLU A 19 -1.09 13.80 7.90
C GLU A 19 -1.20 12.95 9.16
N ARG A 20 -2.42 12.84 9.71
CA ARG A 20 -2.65 12.07 10.93
C ARG A 20 -2.34 10.58 10.75
N PHE A 21 -2.60 10.04 9.58
CA PHE A 21 -2.42 8.62 9.29
C PHE A 21 -1.19 8.33 8.42
N SER A 22 -0.33 9.32 8.17
CA SER A 22 0.92 9.08 7.47
C SER A 22 1.96 8.44 8.38
N PHE A 23 2.92 7.76 7.76
CA PHE A 23 4.04 7.13 8.45
C PHE A 23 5.33 7.70 7.89
N ASP A 24 6.23 8.18 8.74
CA ASP A 24 7.58 8.47 8.31
C ASP A 24 8.37 7.15 8.20
N LYS A 25 9.62 7.23 7.79
CA LYS A 25 10.44 6.05 7.55
C LYS A 25 10.58 5.17 8.81
N ASP A 26 10.82 5.79 9.96
CA ASP A 26 10.99 5.06 11.21
C ASP A 26 9.67 4.48 11.70
N GLU A 27 8.59 5.22 11.52
CA GLU A 27 7.24 4.75 11.86
C GLU A 27 6.84 3.55 11.01
N VAL A 28 7.22 3.52 9.72
CA VAL A 28 6.94 2.36 8.86
C VAL A 28 7.64 1.11 9.41
N VAL A 29 8.90 1.22 9.80
CA VAL A 29 9.64 0.08 10.36
C VAL A 29 8.95 -0.43 11.63
N ALA A 30 8.59 0.46 12.54
CA ALA A 30 7.90 0.09 13.77
C ALA A 30 6.53 -0.54 13.48
N ALA A 31 5.79 0.01 12.52
CA ALA A 31 4.48 -0.52 12.14
C ALA A 31 4.59 -1.90 11.50
N LEU A 32 5.58 -2.14 10.64
CA LEU A 32 5.80 -3.46 10.04
C LEU A 32 6.12 -4.50 11.11
N ASN A 33 6.95 -4.16 12.07
CA ASN A 33 7.27 -5.06 13.18
C ASN A 33 6.03 -5.37 14.02
N ARG A 34 5.18 -4.38 14.23
CA ARG A 34 3.92 -4.55 14.95
C ARG A 34 2.93 -5.41 14.18
N LEU A 35 2.82 -5.19 12.87
CA LEU A 35 1.93 -5.96 11.99
C LEU A 35 2.30 -7.45 11.96
N TYR A 36 3.56 -7.76 12.06
CA TYR A 36 4.04 -9.13 12.11
C TYR A 36 3.48 -9.90 13.31
N GLU A 37 3.11 -9.20 14.38
CA GLU A 37 2.56 -9.81 15.60
C GLU A 37 1.06 -10.16 15.48
N PHE A 38 0.37 -9.67 14.44
CA PHE A 38 -1.05 -9.99 14.23
C PHE A 38 -1.18 -11.35 13.55
N ASP A 39 -1.77 -12.32 14.22
CA ASP A 39 -1.88 -13.71 13.72
C ASP A 39 -2.63 -13.82 12.40
N CYS A 40 -3.61 -12.93 12.17
CA CYS A 40 -4.42 -12.97 10.97
C CYS A 40 -3.76 -12.29 9.76
N ILE A 41 -2.63 -11.63 9.94
CA ILE A 41 -1.89 -10.98 8.86
C ILE A 41 -0.68 -11.83 8.51
N SER A 42 -0.71 -12.48 7.35
CA SER A 42 0.39 -13.32 6.91
C SER A 42 1.45 -12.56 6.12
N GLU A 43 1.05 -11.51 5.39
CA GLU A 43 1.97 -10.65 4.64
C GLU A 43 1.44 -9.22 4.68
N CYS A 44 2.34 -8.24 4.66
CA CYS A 44 1.93 -6.83 4.63
C CYS A 44 2.99 -5.94 4.00
N VAL A 45 2.53 -4.84 3.39
CA VAL A 45 3.37 -3.76 2.85
C VAL A 45 2.68 -2.44 3.18
N ILE A 46 3.45 -1.46 3.64
CA ILE A 46 2.95 -0.11 3.92
C ILE A 46 3.56 0.86 2.91
N LEU A 47 2.71 1.54 2.16
CA LEU A 47 3.10 2.63 1.27
C LEU A 47 2.60 3.93 1.90
N SER A 48 3.51 4.82 2.28
CA SER A 48 3.15 6.13 2.85
C SER A 48 3.93 7.23 2.15
N THR A 49 3.22 8.14 1.51
CA THR A 49 3.77 9.31 0.81
C THR A 49 3.05 10.56 1.31
N CYS A 50 3.42 11.74 0.81
CA CYS A 50 2.70 12.97 1.17
C CYS A 50 1.24 12.98 0.68
N ASN A 51 0.92 12.17 -0.33
CA ASN A 51 -0.42 12.17 -0.95
C ASN A 51 -1.27 10.94 -0.62
N ARG A 52 -0.67 9.88 -0.07
CA ARG A 52 -1.41 8.65 0.22
C ARG A 52 -0.77 7.83 1.31
N THR A 53 -1.60 7.07 2.00
CA THR A 53 -1.16 6.00 2.90
C THR A 53 -1.98 4.77 2.56
N GLU A 54 -1.30 3.65 2.26
CA GLU A 54 -1.94 2.39 1.89
C GLU A 54 -1.29 1.25 2.65
N ILE A 55 -2.11 0.38 3.22
CA ILE A 55 -1.64 -0.86 3.85
C ILE A 55 -2.21 -2.03 3.05
N TYR A 56 -1.31 -2.76 2.42
CA TYR A 56 -1.62 -4.01 1.72
C TYR A 56 -1.42 -5.16 2.69
N ALA A 57 -2.36 -6.08 2.75
CA ALA A 57 -2.26 -7.23 3.64
C ALA A 57 -2.84 -8.48 3.01
N ALA A 58 -2.26 -9.61 3.37
CA ALA A 58 -2.85 -10.93 3.12
C ALA A 58 -3.42 -11.41 4.44
N LEU A 59 -4.73 -11.59 4.50
CA LEU A 59 -5.46 -11.92 5.71
C LEU A 59 -5.91 -13.38 5.71
N GLU A 60 -5.85 -13.99 6.88
CA GLU A 60 -6.33 -15.36 7.11
C GLU A 60 -7.41 -15.35 8.19
N GLY A 61 -8.57 -15.97 7.88
CA GLY A 61 -9.61 -16.19 8.88
C GLY A 61 -10.30 -14.94 9.40
N VAL A 62 -10.38 -13.89 8.60
CA VAL A 62 -11.00 -12.62 8.98
C VAL A 62 -12.37 -12.51 8.30
N GLU A 63 -13.43 -12.43 9.10
CA GLU A 63 -14.81 -12.35 8.59
C GLU A 63 -15.14 -10.97 8.04
N PHE A 64 -14.70 -9.89 8.73
CA PHE A 64 -14.97 -8.50 8.34
C PHE A 64 -13.66 -7.77 8.07
N PRO A 65 -13.08 -7.95 6.86
CA PRO A 65 -11.72 -7.46 6.58
C PRO A 65 -11.55 -5.95 6.68
N LYS A 66 -12.54 -5.17 6.23
CA LYS A 66 -12.44 -3.71 6.31
C LYS A 66 -12.40 -3.23 7.76
N ASP A 67 -13.33 -3.73 8.58
CA ASP A 67 -13.38 -3.36 10.00
C ASP A 67 -12.11 -3.79 10.72
N TYR A 68 -11.61 -4.97 10.38
CA TYR A 68 -10.36 -5.49 10.94
C TYR A 68 -9.18 -4.55 10.61
N MET A 69 -9.04 -4.18 9.34
CA MET A 69 -7.93 -3.32 8.90
C MET A 69 -8.05 -1.89 9.47
N LEU A 70 -9.25 -1.38 9.63
CA LEU A 70 -9.46 -0.08 10.29
C LEU A 70 -9.02 -0.14 11.76
N ALA A 71 -9.36 -1.22 12.46
CA ALA A 71 -8.94 -1.42 13.84
C ALA A 71 -7.42 -1.56 13.96
N VAL A 72 -6.80 -2.27 13.01
CA VAL A 72 -5.34 -2.42 12.95
C VAL A 72 -4.67 -1.05 12.78
N LEU A 73 -5.13 -0.25 11.80
CA LEU A 73 -4.56 1.08 11.56
C LEU A 73 -4.74 2.00 12.77
N LYS A 74 -5.90 1.95 13.39
CA LYS A 74 -6.17 2.72 14.60
C LYS A 74 -5.16 2.36 15.71
N ASP A 75 -4.89 1.06 15.89
CA ASP A 75 -3.91 0.58 16.86
C ASP A 75 -2.49 1.06 16.52
N LEU A 76 -2.09 0.93 15.25
CA LEU A 76 -0.76 1.33 14.79
C LEU A 76 -0.48 2.82 15.02
N LYS A 77 -1.50 3.65 14.88
CA LYS A 77 -1.36 5.11 15.04
C LYS A 77 -1.69 5.58 16.46
N GLY A 78 -2.13 4.69 17.35
CA GLY A 78 -2.56 5.08 18.69
C GLY A 78 -3.72 6.08 18.66
N ALA A 79 -4.59 5.99 17.66
CA ALA A 79 -5.68 6.93 17.48
C ALA A 79 -6.89 6.53 18.30
N ASP A 80 -7.58 7.52 18.90
CA ASP A 80 -8.83 7.28 19.63
C ASP A 80 -10.02 7.08 18.69
N TYR A 81 -9.93 7.64 17.47
CA TYR A 81 -11.00 7.62 16.50
C TYR A 81 -10.46 7.49 15.09
N ILE A 82 -11.19 6.75 14.26
CA ILE A 82 -10.91 6.63 12.83
C ILE A 82 -12.21 6.79 12.04
N ASP A 83 -12.22 7.70 11.07
CA ASP A 83 -13.36 7.90 10.19
C ASP A 83 -13.27 6.94 9.01
N ALA A 84 -14.11 5.91 9.03
CA ALA A 84 -14.13 4.90 7.99
C ALA A 84 -14.40 5.47 6.59
N ASP A 85 -15.14 6.57 6.51
CA ASP A 85 -15.51 7.19 5.23
C ASP A 85 -14.32 7.91 4.55
N ALA A 86 -13.26 8.20 5.31
CA ALA A 86 -12.04 8.80 4.76
C ALA A 86 -11.17 7.77 4.03
N PHE A 87 -11.48 6.47 4.15
CA PHE A 87 -10.66 5.39 3.64
C PHE A 87 -11.35 4.64 2.52
N PHE A 88 -10.60 4.32 1.46
CA PHE A 88 -11.01 3.32 0.50
C PHE A 88 -10.55 1.94 0.94
N PHE A 89 -11.23 0.91 0.45
CA PHE A 89 -10.92 -0.48 0.78
C PHE A 89 -11.22 -1.35 -0.44
N TYR A 90 -10.23 -2.15 -0.83
CA TYR A 90 -10.40 -3.07 -1.96
C TYR A 90 -9.94 -4.46 -1.56
N GLU A 91 -10.64 -5.47 -2.09
CA GLU A 91 -10.37 -6.88 -1.82
C GLU A 91 -10.05 -7.62 -3.10
N GLU A 92 -9.20 -8.63 -3.01
CA GLU A 92 -8.91 -9.59 -4.06
C GLU A 92 -8.55 -8.91 -5.39
N ARG A 93 -9.31 -9.17 -6.44
CA ARG A 93 -9.04 -8.61 -7.76
C ARG A 93 -8.95 -7.09 -7.75
N ASP A 94 -9.84 -6.42 -7.04
CA ASP A 94 -9.85 -4.96 -6.97
C ASP A 94 -8.61 -4.44 -6.26
N CYS A 95 -8.11 -5.17 -5.26
CA CYS A 95 -6.85 -4.85 -4.60
C CYS A 95 -5.68 -4.97 -5.58
N ILE A 96 -5.63 -6.03 -6.36
CA ILE A 96 -4.58 -6.25 -7.36
C ILE A 96 -4.63 -5.16 -8.43
N GLU A 97 -5.81 -4.85 -8.96
CA GLU A 97 -5.99 -3.77 -9.92
C GLU A 97 -5.51 -2.43 -9.37
N HIS A 98 -5.87 -2.13 -8.13
CA HIS A 98 -5.45 -0.89 -7.48
C HIS A 98 -3.93 -0.80 -7.40
N LEU A 99 -3.25 -1.88 -7.00
CA LEU A 99 -1.80 -1.91 -6.94
C LEU A 99 -1.17 -1.61 -8.31
N PHE A 100 -1.68 -2.24 -9.37
CA PHE A 100 -1.18 -2.00 -10.72
C PHE A 100 -1.44 -0.57 -11.18
N ARG A 101 -2.59 0.02 -10.83
CA ARG A 101 -2.89 1.43 -11.13
C ARG A 101 -1.92 2.37 -10.42
N VAL A 102 -1.64 2.11 -9.15
CA VAL A 102 -0.68 2.91 -8.37
C VAL A 102 0.71 2.81 -8.98
N SER A 103 1.17 1.60 -9.29
CA SER A 103 2.50 1.39 -9.86
C SER A 103 2.65 2.06 -11.22
N ALA A 104 1.59 2.12 -12.01
CA ALA A 104 1.57 2.79 -13.32
C ALA A 104 1.27 4.30 -13.22
N SER A 105 1.07 4.83 -12.00
CA SER A 105 0.68 6.22 -11.75
C SER A 105 -0.70 6.60 -12.33
N LEU A 106 -1.51 5.61 -12.67
CA LEU A 106 -2.86 5.87 -13.23
C LEU A 106 -3.84 6.37 -12.16
N ASP A 107 -3.55 6.13 -10.90
CA ASP A 107 -4.38 6.58 -9.78
C ASP A 107 -4.00 7.98 -9.31
N SER A 108 -2.93 8.55 -9.85
CA SER A 108 -2.42 9.86 -9.46
C SER A 108 -2.79 10.91 -10.49
N LEU A 109 -3.53 11.94 -10.05
CA LEU A 109 -3.84 13.12 -10.84
C LEU A 109 -3.11 14.35 -10.30
N VAL A 110 -2.26 14.17 -9.29
CA VAL A 110 -1.56 15.28 -8.63
C VAL A 110 -0.17 15.43 -9.21
N LEU A 111 0.17 16.64 -9.61
CA LEU A 111 1.53 16.99 -9.99
C LEU A 111 2.47 16.72 -8.82
N GLY A 112 3.55 15.97 -9.05
CA GLY A 112 4.53 15.63 -8.02
C GLY A 112 4.51 14.18 -7.57
N GLU A 113 3.54 13.36 -7.99
CA GLU A 113 3.57 11.91 -7.74
C GLU A 113 4.34 11.14 -8.83
N GLY A 114 5.19 11.81 -9.61
CA GLY A 114 6.00 11.16 -10.63
C GLY A 114 6.99 10.13 -10.11
N GLN A 115 7.22 10.11 -8.78
CA GLN A 115 8.14 9.16 -8.14
C GLN A 115 7.42 8.02 -7.42
N ILE A 116 6.11 7.84 -7.69
CA ILE A 116 5.32 6.84 -6.97
C ILE A 116 5.87 5.41 -7.17
N LEU A 117 6.37 5.09 -8.36
CA LEU A 117 6.96 3.78 -8.62
C LEU A 117 8.20 3.56 -7.75
N SER A 118 9.06 4.57 -7.62
CA SER A 118 10.25 4.51 -6.75
C SER A 118 9.84 4.34 -5.29
N GLN A 119 8.81 5.06 -4.86
CA GLN A 119 8.29 4.97 -3.49
C GLN A 119 7.67 3.60 -3.22
N LEU A 120 6.97 3.04 -4.21
CA LEU A 120 6.39 1.70 -4.10
C LEU A 120 7.50 0.64 -4.01
N LYS A 121 8.55 0.77 -4.81
CA LYS A 121 9.72 -0.11 -4.71
C LYS A 121 10.34 -0.05 -3.32
N GLY A 122 10.52 1.15 -2.79
CA GLY A 122 11.06 1.36 -1.45
C GLY A 122 10.21 0.72 -0.38
N ALA A 123 8.89 0.88 -0.48
CA ALA A 123 7.94 0.27 0.46
C ALA A 123 8.01 -1.25 0.44
N TYR A 124 8.07 -1.84 -0.75
CA TYR A 124 8.22 -3.29 -0.90
C TYR A 124 9.54 -3.79 -0.33
N ILE A 125 10.66 -3.13 -0.64
CA ILE A 125 11.98 -3.51 -0.13
C ILE A 125 12.00 -3.43 1.41
N GLN A 126 11.39 -2.41 1.97
CA GLN A 126 11.30 -2.22 3.41
C GLN A 126 10.54 -3.37 4.08
N ALA A 127 9.39 -3.75 3.50
CA ALA A 127 8.59 -4.88 3.99
C ALA A 127 9.33 -6.20 3.83
N TYR A 128 9.98 -6.42 2.69
CA TYR A 128 10.79 -7.60 2.45
C TYR A 128 11.91 -7.73 3.48
N SER A 129 12.64 -6.63 3.73
CA SER A 129 13.74 -6.62 4.69
C SER A 129 13.28 -6.86 6.12
N ALA A 130 12.05 -6.49 6.44
CA ALA A 130 11.46 -6.73 7.77
C ALA A 130 10.87 -8.14 7.92
N GLY A 131 10.92 -8.96 6.85
CA GLY A 131 10.35 -10.31 6.87
C GLY A 131 8.84 -10.34 6.77
N CYS A 132 8.22 -9.27 6.28
CA CYS A 132 6.76 -9.12 6.21
C CYS A 132 6.16 -9.58 4.89
N THR A 133 6.97 -9.98 3.92
CA THR A 133 6.48 -10.47 2.64
C THR A 133 6.82 -11.95 2.47
N GLY A 134 5.93 -12.68 1.81
CA GLY A 134 6.11 -14.10 1.50
C GLY A 134 5.91 -14.33 0.00
N THR A 135 5.56 -15.56 -0.35
CA THR A 135 5.44 -15.98 -1.75
C THR A 135 4.48 -15.09 -2.53
N ILE A 136 3.34 -14.73 -1.95
CA ILE A 136 2.29 -14.01 -2.68
C ILE A 136 2.69 -12.58 -2.95
N PHE A 137 3.12 -11.84 -1.93
CA PHE A 137 3.49 -10.44 -2.09
C PHE A 137 4.80 -10.27 -2.87
N ASN A 138 5.74 -11.20 -2.74
CA ASN A 138 6.95 -11.15 -3.54
C ASN A 138 6.63 -11.26 -5.04
N ILE A 139 5.72 -12.15 -5.42
CA ILE A 139 5.28 -12.26 -6.81
C ILE A 139 4.48 -11.03 -7.23
N LEU A 140 3.50 -10.64 -6.42
CA LEU A 140 2.57 -9.57 -6.75
C LEU A 140 3.29 -8.23 -6.94
N PHE A 141 4.09 -7.83 -5.97
CA PHE A 141 4.78 -6.54 -6.01
C PHE A 141 5.87 -6.51 -7.08
N GLN A 142 6.62 -7.60 -7.26
CA GLN A 142 7.62 -7.67 -8.31
C GLN A 142 6.99 -7.58 -9.69
N ARG A 143 5.85 -8.22 -9.91
CA ARG A 143 5.14 -8.14 -11.20
C ARG A 143 4.57 -6.75 -11.44
N ALA A 144 3.97 -6.13 -10.42
CA ALA A 144 3.41 -4.79 -10.57
C ALA A 144 4.51 -3.77 -10.92
N ILE A 145 5.62 -3.82 -10.21
CA ILE A 145 6.77 -2.94 -10.43
C ILE A 145 7.43 -3.24 -11.77
N GLY A 146 7.62 -4.52 -12.09
CA GLY A 146 8.26 -4.95 -13.32
C GLY A 146 7.47 -4.65 -14.57
N ALA A 147 6.14 -4.74 -14.51
CA ALA A 147 5.27 -4.44 -15.64
C ALA A 147 5.43 -2.98 -16.11
N VAL A 148 5.48 -2.05 -15.16
CA VAL A 148 5.68 -0.63 -15.48
C VAL A 148 7.08 -0.38 -16.06
N SER A 149 8.11 -0.96 -15.47
CA SER A 149 9.48 -0.84 -15.97
C SER A 149 9.62 -1.37 -17.39
N TYR A 150 9.00 -2.53 -17.66
CA TYR A 150 9.02 -3.13 -19.00
C TYR A 150 8.29 -2.23 -20.01
N THR A 151 7.14 -1.68 -19.65
CA THR A 151 6.36 -0.80 -20.51
C THR A 151 7.14 0.47 -20.84
N HIS A 152 7.84 1.04 -19.88
CA HIS A 152 8.67 2.23 -20.10
C HIS A 152 9.84 1.93 -21.04
N LEU A 153 10.50 0.78 -20.87
CA LEU A 153 11.58 0.36 -21.77
C LEU A 153 11.09 0.18 -23.19
N ARG A 154 9.93 -0.47 -23.38
CA ARG A 154 9.34 -0.66 -24.70
C ARG A 154 9.02 0.67 -25.37
N ALA A 155 8.42 1.59 -24.64
CA ALA A 155 8.10 2.91 -25.16
C ALA A 155 9.35 3.68 -25.57
N HIS A 156 10.43 3.58 -24.79
CA HIS A 156 11.70 4.23 -25.06
C HIS A 156 12.35 3.63 -26.31
N GLU A 157 12.38 2.33 -26.44
CA GLU A 157 12.91 1.65 -27.63
C GLU A 157 12.14 2.07 -28.89
N THR A 158 10.82 2.17 -28.81
CA THR A 158 9.99 2.58 -29.94
C THR A 158 10.31 4.01 -30.39
N VAL A 159 10.59 4.89 -29.45
CA VAL A 159 10.95 6.30 -29.75
C VAL A 159 12.32 6.39 -30.43
N LEU A 160 13.24 5.52 -30.09
CA LEU A 160 14.60 5.49 -30.66
C LEU A 160 14.63 4.89 -32.07
N ASP A 161 13.65 4.10 -32.43
CA ASP A 161 13.54 3.51 -33.77
C ASP A 161 12.91 4.50 -34.75
#